data_63746bd46f24cc6b0646f5a5fca00e98
#
_entry.id   63746bd46f24cc6b0646f5a5fca00e98
#
_cell.length_a   1.000
_cell.length_b   1.000
_cell.length_c   1.000
_cell.angle_alpha   90.00
_cell.angle_beta   90.00
_cell.angle_gamma   90.00
#
_symmetry.space_group_name_H-M   'P 1'
#
loop_
_entity.id
_entity.type
_entity.pdbx_description
1 polymer ?
#
loop_
_entity_poly.entity_id
_entity_poly.type
_entity_poly.pdbx_seq_one_letter_code
_entity_poly.pdbx_strand_id
1 'polypeptide(L)'
;MIKIDDPLVQQSFQELAAYISLPSVSAKHQAQKQTAAFLKKLLEEVGAQVQVLTDYPAPLVFAEIKPQQPSTTTILIYNHYDVQPEEPVELWHSDPFHLKITKDKLIGRGAADCKGDFISRLTALRRYQQKHGDWPCNIKFLLEGEEEIASEHLPQYLVKYHELLAADLVLWESGSKNEQEQFSIQGGNKGVLCFELVANSAAIDLHSSYAAVVDSAPWRLVAAINSLRDADGHIKIPGFYEQVLTPTLREQELVQQAAVPDLQQKWQLTLPLLKNKSVNYNLTFSPTINIEGLSSGWEGPGVKTVTPKTARAKLEFRLVPNQDPQEIFTQLTQYLQDQGFSDIQVNYLLGESAYRWDLQHPLVDLLVETAQKCYGGADQIELLPSSPGTGPMALINQYTQAPIVACGVGYSKSGNHAPNENIRISDYLEFIEFFDQFLERL
;
A
#
# COMPACT_ATOMS: atom_id res chain seq x y z
N MET A 1 -22.03 -21.21 0.53
CA MET A 1 -21.86 -19.84 0.01
C MET A 1 -22.81 -18.91 0.72
N ILE A 2 -22.29 -17.88 1.33
CA ILE A 2 -23.07 -16.88 2.08
C ILE A 2 -23.97 -16.09 1.11
N LYS A 3 -25.18 -15.73 1.55
CA LYS A 3 -26.13 -14.99 0.72
C LYS A 3 -26.19 -13.52 1.11
N ILE A 4 -26.55 -12.69 0.14
CA ILE A 4 -26.67 -11.24 0.35
C ILE A 4 -27.75 -10.87 1.40
N ASP A 5 -28.79 -11.69 1.54
CA ASP A 5 -29.88 -11.50 2.51
C ASP A 5 -29.59 -12.07 3.91
N ASP A 6 -28.40 -12.62 4.14
CA ASP A 6 -27.94 -13.04 5.46
C ASP A 6 -27.94 -11.82 6.41
N PRO A 7 -28.51 -11.92 7.63
CA PRO A 7 -28.58 -10.80 8.56
C PRO A 7 -27.23 -10.17 8.90
N LEU A 8 -26.16 -10.97 9.05
CA LEU A 8 -24.82 -10.45 9.31
C LEU A 8 -24.24 -9.69 8.09
N VAL A 9 -24.56 -10.13 6.87
CA VAL A 9 -24.18 -9.42 5.65
C VAL A 9 -24.91 -8.07 5.56
N GLN A 10 -26.22 -8.05 5.85
CA GLN A 10 -26.97 -6.80 5.88
C GLN A 10 -26.47 -5.83 6.94
N GLN A 11 -26.11 -6.33 8.13
CA GLN A 11 -25.46 -5.56 9.17
C GLN A 11 -24.11 -5.01 8.69
N SER A 12 -23.29 -5.82 8.02
CA SER A 12 -21.98 -5.40 7.52
C SER A 12 -22.07 -4.27 6.49
N PHE A 13 -23.09 -4.25 5.64
CA PHE A 13 -23.34 -3.15 4.71
C PHE A 13 -23.71 -1.84 5.42
N GLN A 14 -24.50 -1.93 6.50
CA GLN A 14 -24.82 -0.76 7.33
C GLN A 14 -23.60 -0.22 8.06
N GLU A 15 -22.76 -1.11 8.59
CA GLU A 15 -21.50 -0.75 9.26
C GLU A 15 -20.49 -0.15 8.29
N LEU A 16 -20.35 -0.73 7.09
CA LEU A 16 -19.49 -0.17 6.05
C LEU A 16 -19.99 1.21 5.60
N ALA A 17 -21.30 1.40 5.47
CA ALA A 17 -21.88 2.70 5.17
C ALA A 17 -21.59 3.74 6.27
N ALA A 18 -21.75 3.36 7.53
CA ALA A 18 -21.38 4.22 8.65
C ALA A 18 -19.89 4.52 8.71
N TYR A 19 -19.04 3.53 8.41
CA TYR A 19 -17.59 3.70 8.40
C TYR A 19 -17.12 4.62 7.25
N ILE A 20 -17.67 4.47 6.05
CA ILE A 20 -17.38 5.32 4.90
C ILE A 20 -17.86 6.76 5.14
N SER A 21 -18.97 6.95 5.87
CA SER A 21 -19.49 8.29 6.19
C SER A 21 -18.58 9.11 7.13
N LEU A 22 -17.55 8.47 7.70
CA LEU A 22 -16.49 9.13 8.45
C LEU A 22 -15.34 9.44 7.48
N PRO A 23 -15.18 10.69 7.01
CA PRO A 23 -14.17 11.09 6.02
C PRO A 23 -12.80 11.21 6.69
N SER A 24 -12.20 10.08 7.04
CA SER A 24 -10.91 10.00 7.73
C SER A 24 -9.73 10.29 6.79
N VAL A 25 -9.75 11.44 6.12
CA VAL A 25 -8.69 11.85 5.19
C VAL A 25 -7.47 12.31 5.98
N SER A 26 -6.41 11.47 5.99
CA SER A 26 -5.18 11.76 6.76
C SER A 26 -4.47 13.02 6.30
N ALA A 27 -4.35 13.26 4.98
CA ALA A 27 -3.76 14.46 4.42
C ALA A 27 -4.49 15.77 4.83
N LYS A 28 -5.75 15.68 5.27
CA LYS A 28 -6.56 16.79 5.80
C LYS A 28 -6.70 16.75 7.33
N HIS A 29 -6.10 15.78 8.02
CA HIS A 29 -6.26 15.50 9.45
C HIS A 29 -7.72 15.44 9.90
N GLN A 30 -8.59 14.85 9.07
CA GLN A 30 -10.03 14.90 9.21
C GLN A 30 -10.57 13.61 9.84
N ALA A 31 -11.56 13.72 10.73
CA ALA A 31 -12.37 12.65 11.32
C ALA A 31 -11.60 11.46 11.96
N GLN A 32 -10.29 11.53 12.17
CA GLN A 32 -9.48 10.41 12.65
C GLN A 32 -9.93 9.93 14.05
N LYS A 33 -10.15 10.85 15.00
CA LYS A 33 -10.60 10.49 16.37
C LYS A 33 -12.00 9.89 16.37
N GLN A 34 -12.91 10.41 15.53
CA GLN A 34 -14.27 9.88 15.39
C GLN A 34 -14.24 8.47 14.81
N THR A 35 -13.37 8.23 13.84
CA THR A 35 -13.19 6.93 13.21
C THR A 35 -12.58 5.93 14.17
N ALA A 36 -11.56 6.29 14.94
CA ALA A 36 -11.00 5.43 15.99
C ALA A 36 -12.04 5.08 17.05
N ALA A 37 -12.90 6.02 17.45
CA ALA A 37 -13.99 5.75 18.39
C ALA A 37 -15.08 4.81 17.81
N PHE A 38 -15.37 4.93 16.53
CA PHE A 38 -16.27 4.03 15.82
C PHE A 38 -15.72 2.60 15.77
N LEU A 39 -14.43 2.44 15.41
CA LEU A 39 -13.75 1.16 15.36
C LEU A 39 -13.69 0.49 16.76
N LYS A 40 -13.40 1.28 17.79
CA LYS A 40 -13.45 0.80 19.17
C LYS A 40 -14.79 0.15 19.47
N LYS A 41 -15.89 0.83 19.14
CA LYS A 41 -17.23 0.29 19.38
C LYS A 41 -17.48 -1.04 18.66
N LEU A 42 -17.13 -1.12 17.36
CA LEU A 42 -17.29 -2.35 16.57
C LEU A 42 -16.50 -3.52 17.13
N LEU A 43 -15.28 -3.26 17.62
CA LEU A 43 -14.40 -4.28 18.19
C LEU A 43 -14.89 -4.71 19.59
N GLU A 44 -15.40 -3.80 20.42
CA GLU A 44 -16.02 -4.13 21.70
C GLU A 44 -17.29 -5.00 21.54
N GLU A 45 -18.07 -4.78 20.48
CA GLU A 45 -19.26 -5.58 20.14
C GLU A 45 -18.94 -7.05 19.82
N VAL A 46 -17.73 -7.35 19.36
CA VAL A 46 -17.25 -8.73 19.18
C VAL A 46 -16.47 -9.26 20.39
N GLY A 47 -16.49 -8.54 21.51
CA GLY A 47 -15.87 -8.96 22.76
C GLY A 47 -14.36 -8.69 22.86
N ALA A 48 -13.80 -7.85 21.99
CA ALA A 48 -12.40 -7.48 22.07
C ALA A 48 -12.14 -6.51 23.26
N GLN A 49 -10.97 -6.66 23.87
CA GLN A 49 -10.42 -5.64 24.77
C GLN A 49 -9.71 -4.58 23.93
N VAL A 50 -10.22 -3.34 23.94
CA VAL A 50 -9.77 -2.29 23.03
C VAL A 50 -9.03 -1.19 23.77
N GLN A 51 -7.88 -0.81 23.24
CA GLN A 51 -7.08 0.34 23.65
C GLN A 51 -7.01 1.34 22.49
N VAL A 52 -7.42 2.59 22.73
CA VAL A 52 -7.22 3.69 21.77
C VAL A 52 -6.03 4.51 22.28
N LEU A 53 -4.91 4.39 21.59
CA LEU A 53 -3.66 5.05 21.92
C LEU A 53 -3.64 6.43 21.26
N THR A 54 -3.54 7.48 22.05
CA THR A 54 -3.72 8.89 21.62
C THR A 54 -2.46 9.72 21.83
N ASP A 55 -1.30 9.09 21.75
CA ASP A 55 -0.01 9.78 21.94
C ASP A 55 0.29 10.78 20.81
N TYR A 56 -0.28 10.55 19.62
CA TYR A 56 -0.12 11.37 18.42
C TYR A 56 -1.48 11.79 17.84
N PRO A 57 -1.51 12.74 16.87
CA PRO A 57 -2.76 13.29 16.33
C PRO A 57 -3.73 12.25 15.77
N ALA A 58 -3.24 11.27 15.02
CA ALA A 58 -4.02 10.10 14.59
C ALA A 58 -3.92 8.99 15.66
N PRO A 59 -5.01 8.61 16.31
CA PRO A 59 -4.99 7.53 17.29
C PRO A 59 -4.65 6.19 16.65
N LEU A 60 -3.84 5.36 17.34
CA LEU A 60 -3.69 3.95 17.02
C LEU A 60 -4.70 3.13 17.81
N VAL A 61 -5.48 2.28 17.13
CA VAL A 61 -6.43 1.38 17.81
C VAL A 61 -5.82 -0.01 17.87
N PHE A 62 -5.56 -0.47 19.10
CA PHE A 62 -5.15 -1.85 19.37
C PHE A 62 -6.31 -2.59 20.04
N ALA A 63 -6.56 -3.83 19.62
CA ALA A 63 -7.55 -4.68 20.25
C ALA A 63 -7.09 -6.12 20.32
N GLU A 64 -7.56 -6.85 21.35
CA GLU A 64 -7.25 -8.26 21.53
C GLU A 64 -8.51 -9.03 21.90
N ILE A 65 -8.69 -10.17 21.24
CA ILE A 65 -9.69 -11.19 21.56
C ILE A 65 -8.94 -12.44 22.02
N LYS A 66 -9.32 -12.99 23.16
CA LYS A 66 -8.78 -14.25 23.68
C LYS A 66 -9.86 -15.33 23.68
N PRO A 67 -9.55 -16.55 23.22
CA PRO A 67 -10.47 -17.69 23.36
C PRO A 67 -10.63 -18.08 24.84
N GLN A 68 -11.75 -18.70 25.17
CA GLN A 68 -11.99 -19.26 26.52
C GLN A 68 -11.03 -20.41 26.79
N GLN A 69 -10.77 -21.24 25.76
CA GLN A 69 -9.74 -22.29 25.82
C GLN A 69 -8.40 -21.68 25.39
N PRO A 70 -7.34 -21.81 26.21
CA PRO A 70 -6.03 -21.26 25.87
C PRO A 70 -5.53 -21.74 24.51
N SER A 71 -5.16 -20.82 23.62
CA SER A 71 -4.51 -21.10 22.34
C SER A 71 -3.09 -20.55 22.34
N THR A 72 -2.17 -21.26 21.71
CA THR A 72 -0.80 -20.80 21.46
C THR A 72 -0.70 -19.99 20.17
N THR A 73 -1.69 -20.08 19.29
CA THR A 73 -1.71 -19.35 18.00
C THR A 73 -2.27 -17.94 18.19
N THR A 74 -1.59 -16.96 17.61
CA THR A 74 -2.00 -15.56 17.61
C THR A 74 -1.96 -15.03 16.18
N ILE A 75 -3.09 -14.48 15.70
CA ILE A 75 -3.19 -13.77 14.42
C ILE A 75 -3.33 -12.27 14.71
N LEU A 76 -2.49 -11.46 14.07
CA LEU A 76 -2.60 -10.01 14.07
C LEU A 76 -3.24 -9.55 12.75
N ILE A 77 -4.34 -8.85 12.83
CA ILE A 77 -5.01 -8.21 11.70
C ILE A 77 -4.58 -6.74 11.69
N TYR A 78 -3.84 -6.37 10.67
CA TYR A 78 -3.49 -4.97 10.41
C TYR A 78 -4.45 -4.39 9.39
N ASN A 79 -4.95 -3.18 9.65
CA ASN A 79 -5.66 -2.34 8.69
C ASN A 79 -5.37 -0.87 8.98
N HIS A 80 -5.45 -0.01 7.98
CA HIS A 80 -5.58 1.42 8.22
C HIS A 80 -7.04 1.85 8.16
N TYR A 81 -7.35 2.99 8.77
CA TYR A 81 -8.70 3.54 8.78
C TYR A 81 -8.79 4.92 8.11
N ASP A 82 -7.66 5.49 7.75
CA ASP A 82 -7.59 6.69 6.92
C ASP A 82 -7.83 6.37 5.45
N VAL A 83 -8.00 7.40 4.67
CA VAL A 83 -8.30 7.30 3.25
C VAL A 83 -7.65 8.46 2.50
N GLN A 84 -7.40 8.25 1.19
CA GLN A 84 -7.00 9.31 0.27
C GLN A 84 -8.08 10.40 0.13
N PRO A 85 -7.68 11.63 -0.22
CA PRO A 85 -8.60 12.68 -0.59
C PRO A 85 -9.58 12.26 -1.70
N GLU A 86 -10.76 12.84 -1.67
CA GLU A 86 -11.82 12.57 -2.63
C GLU A 86 -11.64 13.24 -3.99
N GLU A 87 -10.73 14.19 -4.11
CA GLU A 87 -10.50 14.96 -5.35
C GLU A 87 -10.00 14.05 -6.50
N PRO A 88 -10.43 14.29 -7.75
CA PRO A 88 -11.37 15.34 -8.19
C PRO A 88 -12.84 14.91 -8.01
N VAL A 89 -13.59 15.67 -7.20
CA VAL A 89 -14.96 15.35 -6.78
C VAL A 89 -15.94 15.27 -7.97
N GLU A 90 -15.71 16.07 -9.00
CA GLU A 90 -16.54 16.13 -10.21
C GLU A 90 -16.54 14.84 -11.04
N LEU A 91 -15.59 13.93 -10.81
CA LEU A 91 -15.53 12.65 -11.49
C LEU A 91 -16.27 11.53 -10.72
N TRP A 92 -16.76 11.80 -9.52
CA TRP A 92 -17.57 10.83 -8.79
C TRP A 92 -19.01 10.82 -9.28
N HIS A 93 -19.59 9.62 -9.43
CA HIS A 93 -21.00 9.45 -9.82
C HIS A 93 -21.96 9.47 -8.62
N SER A 94 -21.43 9.55 -7.40
CA SER A 94 -22.15 9.67 -6.13
C SER A 94 -21.23 10.33 -5.11
N ASP A 95 -21.78 10.80 -3.99
CA ASP A 95 -20.98 11.31 -2.88
C ASP A 95 -19.94 10.27 -2.44
N PRO A 96 -18.62 10.60 -2.44
CA PRO A 96 -17.56 9.65 -2.08
C PRO A 96 -17.67 9.11 -0.65
N PHE A 97 -18.24 9.87 0.27
CA PHE A 97 -18.41 9.48 1.67
C PHE A 97 -19.84 9.01 1.99
N HIS A 98 -20.61 8.68 0.98
CA HIS A 98 -21.91 8.03 1.11
C HIS A 98 -21.93 6.71 0.32
N LEU A 99 -21.84 5.56 1.05
CA LEU A 99 -21.80 4.24 0.42
C LEU A 99 -22.98 4.04 -0.53
N LYS A 100 -22.70 3.92 -1.81
CA LYS A 100 -23.70 3.57 -2.83
C LYS A 100 -23.69 2.07 -3.06
N ILE A 101 -24.81 1.44 -2.73
CA ILE A 101 -25.02 0.02 -2.97
C ILE A 101 -25.75 -0.12 -4.31
N THR A 102 -25.14 -0.81 -5.26
CA THR A 102 -25.76 -1.17 -6.54
C THR A 102 -26.14 -2.66 -6.53
N LYS A 103 -26.59 -3.19 -7.68
CA LYS A 103 -26.89 -4.62 -7.81
C LYS A 103 -25.66 -5.50 -7.56
N ASP A 104 -24.46 -5.02 -7.90
CA ASP A 104 -23.23 -5.79 -7.97
C ASP A 104 -22.04 -5.16 -7.22
N LYS A 105 -22.16 -3.91 -6.77
CA LYS A 105 -21.04 -3.16 -6.20
C LYS A 105 -21.41 -2.36 -4.97
N LEU A 106 -20.39 -2.18 -4.11
CA LEU A 106 -20.34 -1.22 -3.01
C LEU A 106 -19.35 -0.12 -3.42
N ILE A 107 -19.81 1.12 -3.56
CA ILE A 107 -19.03 2.24 -4.12
C ILE A 107 -18.90 3.34 -3.08
N GLY A 108 -17.69 3.77 -2.78
CA GLY A 108 -17.37 4.84 -1.84
C GLY A 108 -15.87 4.91 -1.57
N ARG A 109 -15.37 6.05 -1.12
CA ARG A 109 -13.96 6.21 -0.74
C ARG A 109 -13.64 5.32 0.46
N GLY A 110 -12.59 4.50 0.37
CA GLY A 110 -12.21 3.52 1.37
C GLY A 110 -12.94 2.17 1.23
N ALA A 111 -13.83 2.00 0.24
CA ALA A 111 -14.51 0.72 0.05
C ALA A 111 -13.55 -0.43 -0.28
N ALA A 112 -12.52 -0.17 -1.08
CA ALA A 112 -11.49 -1.14 -1.45
C ALA A 112 -10.19 -0.92 -0.66
N ASP A 113 -9.94 0.29 -0.19
CA ASP A 113 -8.69 0.69 0.46
C ASP A 113 -8.95 1.48 1.76
N CYS A 114 -9.08 0.77 2.91
CA CYS A 114 -9.29 -0.68 3.09
C CYS A 114 -10.42 -0.97 4.08
N LYS A 115 -11.43 -0.05 4.20
CA LYS A 115 -12.57 -0.18 5.14
C LYS A 115 -13.41 -1.43 4.86
N GLY A 116 -13.54 -1.81 3.57
CA GLY A 116 -14.25 -3.02 3.15
C GLY A 116 -13.60 -4.30 3.65
N ASP A 117 -12.27 -4.37 3.59
CA ASP A 117 -11.51 -5.51 4.11
C ASP A 117 -11.71 -5.68 5.60
N PHE A 118 -11.63 -4.59 6.38
CA PHE A 118 -11.86 -4.64 7.82
C PHE A 118 -13.26 -5.16 8.16
N ILE A 119 -14.31 -4.59 7.54
CA ILE A 119 -15.70 -5.01 7.84
C ILE A 119 -15.98 -6.45 7.38
N SER A 120 -15.40 -6.90 6.26
CA SER A 120 -15.56 -8.28 5.80
C SER A 120 -14.95 -9.29 6.77
N ARG A 121 -13.74 -9.00 7.29
CA ARG A 121 -13.06 -9.81 8.31
C ARG A 121 -13.86 -9.84 9.61
N LEU A 122 -14.33 -8.68 10.06
CA LEU A 122 -15.16 -8.58 11.26
C LEU A 122 -16.47 -9.39 11.14
N THR A 123 -17.06 -9.39 9.94
CA THR A 123 -18.28 -10.18 9.64
C THR A 123 -18.00 -11.68 9.69
N ALA A 124 -16.87 -12.12 9.13
CA ALA A 124 -16.47 -13.54 9.22
C ALA A 124 -16.21 -13.98 10.67
N LEU A 125 -15.56 -13.13 11.47
CA LEU A 125 -15.37 -13.38 12.89
C LEU A 125 -16.71 -13.54 13.63
N ARG A 126 -17.67 -12.66 13.41
CA ARG A 126 -19.01 -12.77 14.00
C ARG A 126 -19.72 -14.08 13.60
N ARG A 127 -19.58 -14.49 12.32
CA ARG A 127 -20.14 -15.76 11.85
C ARG A 127 -19.51 -16.95 12.58
N TYR A 128 -18.20 -16.96 12.70
CA TYR A 128 -17.47 -17.99 13.42
C TYR A 128 -17.96 -18.07 14.87
N GLN A 129 -18.02 -16.93 15.57
CA GLN A 129 -18.49 -16.85 16.96
C GLN A 129 -19.94 -17.35 17.12
N GLN A 130 -20.84 -16.98 16.20
CA GLN A 130 -22.22 -17.48 16.24
C GLN A 130 -22.33 -18.99 16.09
N LYS A 131 -21.44 -19.62 15.32
CA LYS A 131 -21.40 -21.07 15.10
C LYS A 131 -20.82 -21.84 16.29
N HIS A 132 -19.73 -21.31 16.87
CA HIS A 132 -18.87 -22.05 17.79
C HIS A 132 -18.95 -21.55 19.24
N GLY A 133 -19.41 -20.33 19.48
CA GLY A 133 -19.54 -19.73 20.83
C GLY A 133 -18.21 -19.32 21.48
N ASP A 134 -17.09 -19.63 20.85
CA ASP A 134 -15.73 -19.30 21.29
C ASP A 134 -14.87 -18.91 20.07
N TRP A 135 -13.60 -18.56 20.27
CA TRP A 135 -12.65 -18.14 19.24
C TRP A 135 -11.63 -19.26 18.97
N PRO A 136 -11.11 -19.40 17.71
CA PRO A 136 -10.19 -20.48 17.36
C PRO A 136 -8.77 -20.25 17.92
N CYS A 137 -8.39 -18.98 18.10
CA CYS A 137 -7.06 -18.55 18.51
C CYS A 137 -7.11 -17.17 19.14
N ASN A 138 -5.95 -16.63 19.59
CA ASN A 138 -5.84 -15.22 19.95
C ASN A 138 -5.90 -14.38 18.65
N ILE A 139 -6.73 -13.34 18.66
CA ILE A 139 -6.88 -12.43 17.52
C ILE A 139 -6.56 -11.02 18.01
N LYS A 140 -5.62 -10.38 17.34
CA LYS A 140 -5.24 -9.01 17.61
C LYS A 140 -5.58 -8.13 16.41
N PHE A 141 -5.83 -6.86 16.67
CA PHE A 141 -6.02 -5.82 15.67
C PHE A 141 -5.06 -4.68 15.94
N LEU A 142 -4.44 -4.20 14.86
CA LEU A 142 -3.61 -3.01 14.83
C LEU A 142 -4.14 -2.10 13.72
N LEU A 143 -4.83 -1.01 14.12
CA LEU A 143 -5.51 -0.14 13.16
C LEU A 143 -4.93 1.27 13.27
N GLU A 144 -4.29 1.75 12.20
CA GLU A 144 -3.69 3.08 12.14
C GLU A 144 -4.50 4.07 11.30
N GLY A 145 -4.15 5.35 11.39
CA GLY A 145 -4.86 6.43 10.69
C GLY A 145 -3.96 7.35 9.87
N GLU A 146 -2.79 6.91 9.45
CA GLU A 146 -1.80 7.70 8.72
C GLU A 146 -1.11 6.92 7.59
N GLU A 147 -1.63 5.74 7.20
CA GLU A 147 -1.01 4.91 6.17
C GLU A 147 -0.89 5.68 4.84
N GLU A 148 -1.93 6.38 4.46
CA GLU A 148 -2.02 7.15 3.21
C GLU A 148 -1.11 8.40 3.16
N ILE A 149 -0.41 8.68 4.25
CA ILE A 149 0.64 9.71 4.36
C ILE A 149 1.95 9.14 4.88
N ALA A 150 2.20 7.84 4.60
CA ALA A 150 3.41 7.10 4.94
C ALA A 150 3.60 6.88 6.45
N SER A 151 2.53 6.64 7.19
CA SER A 151 2.54 6.16 8.60
C SER A 151 3.44 7.02 9.51
N GLU A 152 3.28 8.34 9.46
CA GLU A 152 4.20 9.33 10.08
C GLU A 152 4.53 9.01 11.56
N HIS A 153 3.53 8.59 12.35
CA HIS A 153 3.71 8.33 13.76
C HIS A 153 3.68 6.83 14.13
N LEU A 154 3.43 5.93 13.19
CA LEU A 154 3.42 4.48 13.45
C LEU A 154 4.76 3.99 14.05
N PRO A 155 5.95 4.42 13.56
CA PRO A 155 7.22 3.98 14.15
C PRO A 155 7.30 4.25 15.64
N GLN A 156 6.86 5.42 16.09
CA GLN A 156 6.90 5.81 17.50
C GLN A 156 5.91 5.01 18.34
N TYR A 157 4.71 4.73 17.81
CA TYR A 157 3.75 3.83 18.45
C TYR A 157 4.33 2.42 18.62
N LEU A 158 4.94 1.87 17.56
CA LEU A 158 5.48 0.50 17.62
C LEU A 158 6.66 0.39 18.58
N VAL A 159 7.56 1.39 18.65
CA VAL A 159 8.62 1.44 19.66
C VAL A 159 8.03 1.38 21.08
N LYS A 160 6.98 2.16 21.36
CA LYS A 160 6.39 2.27 22.69
C LYS A 160 5.56 1.05 23.09
N TYR A 161 4.87 0.43 22.14
CA TYR A 161 3.87 -0.61 22.39
C TYR A 161 4.22 -1.96 21.76
N HIS A 162 5.50 -2.20 21.41
CA HIS A 162 5.95 -3.42 20.74
C HIS A 162 5.54 -4.72 21.44
N GLU A 163 5.44 -4.72 22.78
CA GLU A 163 5.01 -5.89 23.56
C GLU A 163 3.61 -6.39 23.21
N LEU A 164 2.76 -5.51 22.65
CA LEU A 164 1.41 -5.87 22.21
C LEU A 164 1.40 -6.65 20.89
N LEU A 165 2.47 -6.62 20.11
CA LEU A 165 2.46 -7.00 18.70
C LEU A 165 2.82 -8.46 18.43
N ALA A 166 3.26 -9.23 19.44
CA ALA A 166 3.63 -10.62 19.25
C ALA A 166 2.49 -11.41 18.57
N ALA A 167 2.81 -12.05 17.44
CA ALA A 167 1.88 -12.81 16.62
C ALA A 167 2.61 -13.93 15.87
N ASP A 168 1.87 -14.94 15.41
CA ASP A 168 2.39 -16.06 14.58
C ASP A 168 2.10 -15.82 13.09
N LEU A 169 1.15 -14.94 12.77
CA LEU A 169 0.81 -14.53 11.42
C LEU A 169 0.23 -13.11 11.46
N VAL A 170 0.65 -12.26 10.52
CA VAL A 170 0.03 -10.96 10.27
C VAL A 170 -0.80 -11.03 8.99
N LEU A 171 -2.08 -10.71 9.11
CA LEU A 171 -2.97 -10.53 7.96
C LEU A 171 -3.00 -9.04 7.61
N TRP A 172 -2.47 -8.72 6.44
CA TRP A 172 -2.36 -7.36 5.95
C TRP A 172 -3.71 -6.82 5.47
N GLU A 173 -3.85 -5.54 5.46
CA GLU A 173 -5.08 -4.75 5.27
C GLU A 173 -5.89 -5.08 4.04
N SER A 174 -5.24 -5.24 2.87
CA SER A 174 -5.90 -5.31 1.57
C SER A 174 -5.38 -6.44 0.71
N GLY A 175 -6.07 -6.70 -0.36
CA GLY A 175 -5.72 -7.65 -1.40
C GLY A 175 -6.78 -7.66 -2.49
N SER A 176 -6.47 -8.26 -3.63
CA SER A 176 -7.38 -8.20 -4.78
C SER A 176 -7.33 -9.46 -5.64
N LYS A 177 -8.40 -9.71 -6.40
CA LYS A 177 -8.34 -10.58 -7.56
C LYS A 177 -7.61 -9.87 -8.70
N ASN A 178 -6.77 -10.60 -9.40
CA ASN A 178 -6.05 -10.10 -10.57
C ASN A 178 -6.95 -9.99 -11.81
N GLU A 179 -6.40 -9.67 -12.97
CA GLU A 179 -7.15 -9.51 -14.23
C GLU A 179 -7.71 -10.83 -14.78
N GLN A 180 -7.15 -11.95 -14.37
CA GLN A 180 -7.61 -13.30 -14.69
C GLN A 180 -8.61 -13.85 -13.65
N GLU A 181 -9.12 -12.98 -12.77
CA GLU A 181 -10.03 -13.31 -11.67
C GLU A 181 -9.46 -14.29 -10.64
N GLN A 182 -8.14 -14.48 -10.59
CA GLN A 182 -7.49 -15.27 -9.56
C GLN A 182 -7.41 -14.48 -8.26
N PHE A 183 -7.67 -15.12 -7.14
CA PHE A 183 -7.51 -14.54 -5.81
C PHE A 183 -6.02 -14.48 -5.45
N SER A 184 -5.49 -13.27 -5.27
CA SER A 184 -4.07 -13.07 -4.99
C SER A 184 -3.78 -13.11 -3.49
N ILE A 185 -2.75 -13.88 -3.11
CA ILE A 185 -2.15 -13.90 -1.78
C ILE A 185 -0.71 -13.41 -1.93
N GLN A 186 -0.37 -12.32 -1.24
CA GLN A 186 0.90 -11.63 -1.42
C GLN A 186 1.68 -11.58 -0.11
N GLY A 187 3.00 -11.86 -0.18
CA GLY A 187 3.89 -11.96 0.98
C GLY A 187 4.72 -10.72 1.26
N GLY A 188 4.47 -9.60 0.61
CA GLY A 188 5.29 -8.42 0.80
C GLY A 188 4.88 -7.23 -0.06
N ASN A 189 5.65 -6.16 0.07
CA ASN A 189 5.54 -4.94 -0.72
C ASN A 189 6.91 -4.34 -1.01
N LYS A 190 6.97 -3.45 -2.01
CA LYS A 190 8.16 -2.63 -2.25
C LYS A 190 8.28 -1.52 -1.22
N GLY A 191 9.50 -1.06 -1.03
CA GLY A 191 9.77 0.19 -0.34
C GLY A 191 9.68 1.39 -1.29
N VAL A 192 9.78 2.56 -0.71
CA VAL A 192 9.83 3.82 -1.43
C VAL A 192 10.82 4.79 -0.79
N LEU A 193 11.45 5.62 -1.61
CA LEU A 193 12.14 6.82 -1.19
C LEU A 193 11.73 7.95 -2.12
N CYS A 194 10.96 8.92 -1.61
CA CYS A 194 10.60 10.14 -2.34
C CYS A 194 11.55 11.28 -1.95
N PHE A 195 11.99 12.03 -2.95
CA PHE A 195 12.90 13.16 -2.77
C PHE A 195 12.64 14.27 -3.80
N GLU A 196 13.09 15.47 -3.47
CA GLU A 196 13.02 16.61 -4.37
C GLU A 196 14.43 17.11 -4.72
N LEU A 197 14.66 17.40 -6.00
CA LEU A 197 15.84 18.10 -6.50
C LEU A 197 15.47 19.54 -6.84
N VAL A 198 16.25 20.52 -6.35
CA VAL A 198 16.05 21.94 -6.63
C VAL A 198 17.33 22.55 -7.17
N ALA A 199 17.26 23.09 -8.38
CA ALA A 199 18.32 23.87 -9.00
C ALA A 199 17.99 25.37 -8.95
N ASN A 200 18.94 26.18 -8.54
CA ASN A 200 18.83 27.64 -8.55
C ASN A 200 20.02 28.22 -9.31
N SER A 201 19.79 29.03 -10.34
CA SER A 201 20.86 29.63 -11.18
C SER A 201 21.00 31.14 -11.02
N ALA A 202 19.97 31.82 -10.49
CA ALA A 202 19.98 33.27 -10.34
C ALA A 202 18.99 33.74 -9.26
N ALA A 203 19.09 35.00 -8.83
CA ALA A 203 18.14 35.59 -7.89
C ALA A 203 16.79 35.94 -8.55
N ILE A 204 16.80 36.20 -9.86
CA ILE A 204 15.62 36.56 -10.67
C ILE A 204 15.65 35.81 -12.00
N ASP A 205 14.52 35.67 -12.66
CA ASP A 205 14.44 35.23 -14.04
C ASP A 205 15.18 36.22 -14.96
N LEU A 206 15.98 35.72 -15.89
CA LEU A 206 16.74 36.55 -16.81
C LEU A 206 16.10 36.52 -18.20
N HIS A 207 16.39 37.55 -19.01
CA HIS A 207 16.05 37.51 -20.44
C HIS A 207 16.87 36.41 -21.14
N SER A 208 16.24 35.61 -21.98
CA SER A 208 16.88 34.45 -22.63
C SER A 208 18.12 34.78 -23.48
N SER A 209 18.30 36.05 -23.87
CA SER A 209 19.51 36.49 -24.57
C SER A 209 20.81 36.26 -23.76
N TYR A 210 20.71 36.16 -22.43
CA TYR A 210 21.84 35.87 -21.56
C TYR A 210 22.20 34.35 -21.50
N ALA A 211 21.39 33.48 -22.10
CA ALA A 211 21.63 32.03 -22.09
C ALA A 211 22.95 31.62 -22.77
N ALA A 212 23.57 32.50 -23.54
CA ALA A 212 24.88 32.26 -24.10
C ALA A 212 26.05 32.35 -23.08
N VAL A 213 25.81 32.95 -21.89
CA VAL A 213 26.83 33.19 -20.87
C VAL A 213 26.40 32.78 -19.46
N VAL A 214 25.13 32.47 -19.27
CA VAL A 214 24.54 32.02 -17.97
C VAL A 214 23.91 30.68 -18.19
N ASP A 215 24.33 29.67 -17.41
CA ASP A 215 23.63 28.38 -17.40
C ASP A 215 22.26 28.51 -16.69
N SER A 216 21.27 27.74 -17.13
CA SER A 216 19.92 27.84 -16.61
C SER A 216 19.61 26.71 -15.63
N ALA A 217 18.80 27.02 -14.61
CA ALA A 217 18.38 26.04 -13.62
C ALA A 217 17.74 24.78 -14.25
N PRO A 218 16.83 24.86 -15.28
CA PRO A 218 16.25 23.67 -15.89
C PRO A 218 17.29 22.80 -16.62
N TRP A 219 18.27 23.38 -17.34
CA TRP A 219 19.33 22.58 -17.96
C TRP A 219 20.18 21.85 -16.91
N ARG A 220 20.50 22.55 -15.83
CA ARG A 220 21.26 21.99 -14.70
C ARG A 220 20.52 20.82 -14.06
N LEU A 221 19.20 20.99 -13.79
CA LEU A 221 18.35 19.95 -13.21
C LEU A 221 18.21 18.74 -14.15
N VAL A 222 17.94 18.97 -15.44
CA VAL A 222 17.83 17.88 -16.45
C VAL A 222 19.13 17.09 -16.54
N ALA A 223 20.30 17.75 -16.52
CA ALA A 223 21.59 17.07 -16.51
C ALA A 223 21.79 16.19 -15.26
N ALA A 224 21.42 16.68 -14.10
CA ALA A 224 21.47 15.91 -12.86
C ALA A 224 20.55 14.70 -12.92
N ILE A 225 19.30 14.86 -13.32
CA ILE A 225 18.33 13.75 -13.46
C ILE A 225 18.83 12.72 -14.48
N ASN A 226 19.33 13.16 -15.63
CA ASN A 226 19.85 12.25 -16.67
C ASN A 226 21.11 11.47 -16.22
N SER A 227 21.83 11.96 -15.21
CA SER A 227 22.95 11.22 -14.62
C SER A 227 22.51 10.01 -13.80
N LEU A 228 21.29 10.00 -13.26
CA LEU A 228 20.81 8.99 -12.29
C LEU A 228 20.56 7.62 -12.89
N ARG A 229 20.19 7.54 -14.18
CA ARG A 229 19.94 6.26 -14.83
C ARG A 229 20.43 6.24 -16.29
N ASP A 230 20.61 5.05 -16.84
CA ASP A 230 20.91 4.84 -18.25
C ASP A 230 19.64 4.65 -19.12
N ALA A 231 19.85 4.44 -20.41
CA ALA A 231 18.77 4.25 -21.38
C ALA A 231 17.94 2.97 -21.15
N ASP A 232 18.54 1.96 -20.54
CA ASP A 232 17.88 0.68 -20.22
C ASP A 232 17.14 0.71 -18.86
N GLY A 233 17.21 1.85 -18.15
CA GLY A 233 16.56 2.05 -16.87
C GLY A 233 17.41 1.65 -15.66
N HIS A 234 18.68 1.28 -15.86
CA HIS A 234 19.58 0.93 -14.76
C HIS A 234 20.02 2.18 -13.99
N ILE A 235 19.93 2.15 -12.67
CA ILE A 235 20.30 3.24 -11.78
C ILE A 235 21.82 3.27 -11.64
N LYS A 236 22.44 4.43 -11.88
CA LYS A 236 23.88 4.59 -11.99
C LYS A 236 24.57 4.95 -10.69
N ILE A 237 23.85 5.05 -9.59
CA ILE A 237 24.41 5.35 -8.26
C ILE A 237 25.28 4.17 -7.82
N PRO A 238 26.57 4.36 -7.52
CA PRO A 238 27.45 3.30 -7.02
C PRO A 238 26.91 2.70 -5.72
N GLY A 239 26.96 1.37 -5.59
CA GLY A 239 26.46 0.67 -4.40
C GLY A 239 24.95 0.44 -4.36
N PHE A 240 24.17 1.07 -5.24
CA PHE A 240 22.70 1.02 -5.20
C PHE A 240 22.13 -0.41 -5.22
N TYR A 241 22.78 -1.35 -5.91
CA TYR A 241 22.33 -2.73 -6.04
C TYR A 241 23.06 -3.71 -5.11
N GLU A 242 24.09 -3.27 -4.38
CA GLU A 242 24.98 -4.19 -3.63
C GLU A 242 24.26 -4.92 -2.50
N GLN A 243 23.29 -4.29 -1.85
CA GLN A 243 22.56 -4.86 -0.73
C GLN A 243 21.24 -5.53 -1.14
N VAL A 244 20.84 -5.44 -2.43
CA VAL A 244 19.58 -6.01 -2.90
C VAL A 244 19.50 -7.49 -2.58
N LEU A 245 18.46 -7.88 -1.84
CA LEU A 245 18.23 -9.28 -1.48
C LEU A 245 17.95 -10.12 -2.73
N THR A 246 18.84 -11.06 -3.03
CA THR A 246 18.66 -11.99 -4.14
C THR A 246 17.41 -12.84 -3.92
N PRO A 247 16.49 -12.94 -4.90
CA PRO A 247 15.33 -13.81 -4.79
C PRO A 247 15.70 -15.28 -4.60
N THR A 248 15.00 -15.96 -3.69
CA THR A 248 15.11 -17.41 -3.52
C THR A 248 14.58 -18.15 -4.76
N LEU A 249 14.93 -19.45 -4.90
CA LEU A 249 14.37 -20.26 -5.98
C LEU A 249 12.83 -20.31 -5.91
N ARG A 250 12.29 -20.43 -4.70
CA ARG A 250 10.84 -20.45 -4.48
C ARG A 250 10.16 -19.15 -4.89
N GLU A 251 10.71 -17.99 -4.51
CA GLU A 251 10.19 -16.69 -4.94
C GLU A 251 10.20 -16.56 -6.47
N GLN A 252 11.27 -17.01 -7.12
CA GLN A 252 11.36 -16.98 -8.59
C GLN A 252 10.33 -17.90 -9.25
N GLU A 253 10.09 -19.10 -8.71
CA GLU A 253 9.06 -20.04 -9.19
C GLU A 253 7.65 -19.40 -9.08
N LEU A 254 7.31 -18.80 -7.94
CA LEU A 254 6.03 -18.13 -7.73
C LEU A 254 5.81 -17.04 -8.78
N VAL A 255 6.80 -16.18 -9.01
CA VAL A 255 6.73 -15.10 -10.01
C VAL A 255 6.63 -15.61 -11.44
N GLN A 256 7.27 -16.76 -11.76
CA GLN A 256 7.16 -17.39 -13.08
C GLN A 256 5.77 -18.01 -13.33
N GLN A 257 5.11 -18.52 -12.28
CA GLN A 257 3.78 -19.09 -12.36
C GLN A 257 2.66 -18.05 -12.40
N ALA A 258 2.94 -16.85 -11.89
CA ALA A 258 1.96 -15.77 -11.84
C ALA A 258 1.54 -15.31 -13.25
N ALA A 259 0.27 -14.95 -13.39
CA ALA A 259 -0.26 -14.42 -14.63
C ALA A 259 0.48 -13.14 -15.07
N VAL A 260 0.86 -13.07 -16.33
CA VAL A 260 1.53 -11.87 -16.87
C VAL A 260 0.46 -10.86 -17.30
N PRO A 261 0.39 -9.67 -16.67
CA PRO A 261 -0.59 -8.66 -17.05
C PRO A 261 -0.25 -8.06 -18.42
N ASP A 262 -1.27 -7.88 -19.27
CA ASP A 262 -1.11 -7.14 -20.53
C ASP A 262 -1.18 -5.63 -20.27
N LEU A 263 -0.07 -5.08 -19.74
CA LEU A 263 0.04 -3.66 -19.43
C LEU A 263 -0.07 -2.76 -20.65
N GLN A 264 0.35 -3.27 -21.84
CA GLN A 264 0.28 -2.53 -23.09
C GLN A 264 -1.18 -2.23 -23.45
N GLN A 265 -2.02 -3.22 -23.39
CA GLN A 265 -3.46 -3.09 -23.66
C GLN A 265 -4.18 -2.34 -22.53
N LYS A 266 -3.91 -2.71 -21.28
CA LYS A 266 -4.58 -2.15 -20.09
C LYS A 266 -4.50 -0.63 -20.04
N TRP A 267 -3.31 -0.08 -20.29
CA TRP A 267 -3.04 1.35 -20.17
C TRP A 267 -2.84 2.05 -21.52
N GLN A 268 -3.07 1.35 -22.65
CA GLN A 268 -2.91 1.89 -24.00
C GLN A 268 -1.55 2.58 -24.17
N LEU A 269 -0.48 1.89 -23.71
CA LEU A 269 0.86 2.46 -23.71
C LEU A 269 1.32 2.79 -25.13
N THR A 270 1.80 4.03 -25.33
CA THR A 270 2.38 4.49 -26.59
C THR A 270 3.89 4.23 -26.68
N LEU A 271 4.53 4.00 -25.52
CA LEU A 271 5.94 3.64 -25.42
C LEU A 271 6.08 2.15 -25.12
N PRO A 272 7.15 1.49 -25.61
CA PRO A 272 7.40 0.09 -25.31
C PRO A 272 7.74 -0.11 -23.83
N LEU A 273 7.41 -1.30 -23.31
CA LEU A 273 7.85 -1.74 -21.97
C LEU A 273 9.39 -1.87 -21.94
N LEU A 274 9.99 -1.66 -20.78
CA LEU A 274 11.41 -1.91 -20.54
C LEU A 274 11.72 -3.41 -20.75
N LYS A 275 12.74 -3.72 -21.58
CA LYS A 275 13.01 -5.10 -22.06
C LYS A 275 14.06 -5.86 -21.25
N ASN A 276 14.52 -5.33 -20.14
CA ASN A 276 15.61 -5.92 -19.36
C ASN A 276 15.28 -7.29 -18.76
N LYS A 277 14.04 -7.51 -18.29
CA LYS A 277 13.55 -8.78 -17.72
C LYS A 277 12.05 -8.95 -17.98
N SER A 278 11.45 -10.06 -17.50
CA SER A 278 10.00 -10.25 -17.59
C SER A 278 9.23 -9.20 -16.76
N VAL A 279 7.99 -8.92 -17.13
CA VAL A 279 7.11 -7.95 -16.44
C VAL A 279 7.00 -8.30 -14.95
N ASN A 280 6.61 -9.53 -14.63
CA ASN A 280 6.43 -9.96 -13.24
C ASN A 280 7.74 -9.89 -12.43
N TYR A 281 8.87 -10.25 -13.04
CA TYR A 281 10.17 -10.13 -12.40
C TYR A 281 10.48 -8.67 -12.03
N ASN A 282 10.27 -7.74 -12.94
CA ASN A 282 10.53 -6.32 -12.72
C ASN A 282 9.59 -5.74 -11.65
N LEU A 283 8.29 -6.08 -11.73
CA LEU A 283 7.31 -5.61 -10.75
C LEU A 283 7.63 -6.10 -9.33
N THR A 284 8.18 -7.31 -9.19
CA THR A 284 8.44 -7.92 -7.88
C THR A 284 9.85 -7.61 -7.36
N PHE A 285 10.90 -7.76 -8.19
CA PHE A 285 12.28 -7.84 -7.72
C PHE A 285 13.18 -6.68 -8.14
N SER A 286 12.74 -5.81 -9.07
CA SER A 286 13.61 -4.74 -9.56
C SER A 286 13.30 -3.42 -8.86
N PRO A 287 14.31 -2.74 -8.29
CA PRO A 287 14.14 -1.36 -7.87
C PRO A 287 14.04 -0.45 -9.09
N THR A 288 13.38 0.69 -8.95
CA THR A 288 13.16 1.64 -10.06
C THR A 288 13.37 3.07 -9.60
N ILE A 289 13.60 3.98 -10.56
CA ILE A 289 13.53 5.42 -10.36
C ILE A 289 12.45 5.99 -11.29
N ASN A 290 11.62 6.88 -10.77
CA ASN A 290 10.56 7.55 -11.49
C ASN A 290 10.62 9.07 -11.26
N ILE A 291 10.18 9.86 -12.25
CA ILE A 291 9.97 11.30 -12.12
C ILE A 291 8.46 11.52 -11.92
N GLU A 292 8.08 11.98 -10.74
CA GLU A 292 6.67 12.26 -10.41
C GLU A 292 6.23 13.65 -10.91
N GLY A 293 7.17 14.60 -10.90
CA GLY A 293 6.89 15.95 -11.32
C GLY A 293 8.16 16.70 -11.72
N LEU A 294 8.03 17.57 -12.73
CA LEU A 294 9.11 18.43 -13.20
C LEU A 294 8.52 19.80 -13.54
N SER A 295 9.03 20.87 -12.94
CA SER A 295 8.52 22.22 -13.13
C SER A 295 9.64 23.26 -13.23
N SER A 296 9.51 24.15 -14.22
CA SER A 296 10.38 25.32 -14.37
C SER A 296 9.84 26.27 -15.45
N GLY A 297 10.07 27.57 -15.26
CA GLY A 297 9.85 28.58 -16.30
C GLY A 297 8.37 28.92 -16.55
N TRP A 298 8.04 29.15 -17.82
CA TRP A 298 6.73 29.61 -18.23
C TRP A 298 5.85 28.46 -18.72
N GLU A 299 4.73 28.24 -18.07
CA GLU A 299 3.74 27.22 -18.43
C GLU A 299 2.41 27.82 -18.91
N GLY A 300 2.32 29.16 -18.94
CA GLY A 300 1.13 29.88 -19.42
C GLY A 300 1.03 29.92 -20.94
N PRO A 301 -0.09 30.44 -21.48
CA PRO A 301 -0.28 30.55 -22.93
C PRO A 301 0.72 31.51 -23.56
N GLY A 302 1.09 31.24 -24.83
CA GLY A 302 2.06 32.02 -25.59
C GLY A 302 3.51 31.72 -25.26
N VAL A 303 4.41 32.65 -25.60
CA VAL A 303 5.86 32.51 -25.40
C VAL A 303 6.38 33.58 -24.42
N LYS A 304 7.33 33.17 -23.58
CA LYS A 304 8.09 34.08 -22.72
C LYS A 304 9.58 33.75 -22.89
N THR A 305 10.34 34.71 -23.44
CA THR A 305 11.76 34.56 -23.70
C THR A 305 12.55 34.75 -22.40
N VAL A 306 12.62 33.70 -21.58
CA VAL A 306 13.15 33.71 -20.23
C VAL A 306 14.17 32.60 -20.01
N THR A 307 15.20 32.87 -19.20
CA THR A 307 16.05 31.89 -18.55
C THR A 307 15.57 31.77 -17.10
N PRO A 308 14.88 30.67 -16.74
CA PRO A 308 14.31 30.52 -15.40
C PRO A 308 15.38 30.42 -14.33
N LYS A 309 15.16 31.10 -13.21
CA LYS A 309 16.07 31.10 -12.06
C LYS A 309 16.05 29.81 -11.24
N THR A 310 14.92 29.09 -11.27
CA THR A 310 14.69 27.88 -10.45
C THR A 310 14.06 26.79 -11.29
N ALA A 311 14.45 25.56 -11.04
CA ALA A 311 13.81 24.35 -11.52
C ALA A 311 13.67 23.34 -10.39
N ARG A 312 12.61 22.56 -10.37
CA ARG A 312 12.30 21.56 -9.36
C ARG A 312 11.88 20.26 -10.00
N ALA A 313 12.29 19.14 -9.40
CA ALA A 313 11.78 17.82 -9.73
C ALA A 313 11.48 17.04 -8.46
N LYS A 314 10.33 16.36 -8.43
CA LYS A 314 10.03 15.32 -7.45
C LYS A 314 10.27 13.97 -8.10
N LEU A 315 10.98 13.10 -7.41
CA LEU A 315 11.32 11.78 -7.87
C LEU A 315 11.07 10.76 -6.76
N GLU A 316 10.88 9.50 -7.16
CA GLU A 316 10.87 8.38 -6.24
C GLU A 316 11.81 7.26 -6.70
N PHE A 317 12.39 6.56 -5.75
CA PHE A 317 12.86 5.19 -5.95
C PHE A 317 11.79 4.23 -5.42
N ARG A 318 11.42 3.20 -6.19
CA ARG A 318 10.84 2.00 -5.60
C ARG A 318 11.97 1.09 -5.19
N LEU A 319 12.02 0.77 -3.90
CA LEU A 319 13.08 -0.02 -3.29
C LEU A 319 12.67 -1.49 -3.15
N VAL A 320 13.66 -2.35 -2.98
CA VAL A 320 13.47 -3.78 -2.72
C VAL A 320 14.17 -4.18 -1.42
N PRO A 321 13.89 -5.34 -0.83
CA PRO A 321 14.46 -5.73 0.46
C PRO A 321 15.98 -5.53 0.56
N ASN A 322 16.41 -5.11 1.75
CA ASN A 322 17.76 -4.71 2.13
C ASN A 322 18.23 -3.35 1.57
N GLN A 323 17.38 -2.60 0.88
CA GLN A 323 17.65 -1.21 0.56
C GLN A 323 17.01 -0.31 1.64
N ASP A 324 17.85 0.28 2.49
CA ASP A 324 17.39 1.26 3.48
C ASP A 324 17.21 2.63 2.82
N PRO A 325 16.02 3.27 2.93
CA PRO A 325 15.77 4.56 2.28
C PRO A 325 16.75 5.67 2.67
N GLN A 326 17.19 5.70 3.93
CA GLN A 326 18.12 6.73 4.39
C GLN A 326 19.54 6.51 3.86
N GLU A 327 19.98 5.25 3.75
CA GLU A 327 21.25 4.91 3.12
C GLU A 327 21.24 5.24 1.63
N ILE A 328 20.16 4.89 0.92
CA ILE A 328 20.00 5.23 -0.51
C ILE A 328 19.97 6.74 -0.73
N PHE A 329 19.32 7.50 0.14
CA PHE A 329 19.33 8.97 0.08
C PHE A 329 20.74 9.55 0.28
N THR A 330 21.52 8.97 1.18
CA THR A 330 22.92 9.35 1.40
C THR A 330 23.77 9.06 0.15
N GLN A 331 23.61 7.87 -0.45
CA GLN A 331 24.30 7.48 -1.69
C GLN A 331 23.93 8.40 -2.86
N LEU A 332 22.63 8.72 -3.02
CA LEU A 332 22.13 9.68 -4.03
C LEU A 332 22.81 11.05 -3.88
N THR A 333 22.83 11.58 -2.66
CA THR A 333 23.39 12.91 -2.38
C THR A 333 24.87 12.95 -2.70
N GLN A 334 25.63 11.94 -2.26
CA GLN A 334 27.05 11.81 -2.54
C GLN A 334 27.32 11.66 -4.04
N TYR A 335 26.55 10.81 -4.73
CA TYR A 335 26.67 10.62 -6.18
C TYR A 335 26.49 11.93 -6.95
N LEU A 336 25.46 12.71 -6.63
CA LEU A 336 25.23 14.00 -7.30
C LEU A 336 26.40 14.98 -7.06
N GLN A 337 26.98 15.01 -5.86
CA GLN A 337 28.17 15.80 -5.57
C GLN A 337 29.36 15.35 -6.41
N ASP A 338 29.64 14.04 -6.48
CA ASP A 338 30.75 13.46 -7.25
C ASP A 338 30.59 13.68 -8.76
N GLN A 339 29.35 13.75 -9.26
CA GLN A 339 29.06 14.11 -10.65
C GLN A 339 29.13 15.63 -10.92
N GLY A 340 29.53 16.43 -9.92
CA GLY A 340 29.65 17.87 -10.04
C GLY A 340 28.34 18.64 -9.91
N PHE A 341 27.31 18.07 -9.27
CA PHE A 341 26.00 18.68 -9.01
C PHE A 341 25.84 19.11 -7.55
N SER A 342 26.93 19.54 -6.88
CA SER A 342 26.88 20.01 -5.49
C SER A 342 26.04 21.27 -5.26
N ASP A 343 25.67 21.97 -6.32
CA ASP A 343 24.76 23.13 -6.34
C ASP A 343 23.29 22.74 -6.39
N ILE A 344 22.95 21.47 -6.65
CA ILE A 344 21.59 20.96 -6.58
C ILE A 344 21.24 20.65 -5.12
N GLN A 345 20.19 21.27 -4.62
CA GLN A 345 19.65 20.94 -3.31
C GLN A 345 18.86 19.63 -3.41
N VAL A 346 19.17 18.67 -2.53
CA VAL A 346 18.50 17.38 -2.44
C VAL A 346 17.69 17.35 -1.13
N ASN A 347 16.38 17.24 -1.22
CA ASN A 347 15.47 17.23 -0.08
C ASN A 347 14.86 15.83 0.08
N TYR A 348 15.04 15.21 1.24
CA TYR A 348 14.33 14.00 1.63
C TYR A 348 12.86 14.34 1.90
N LEU A 349 11.93 13.57 1.37
CA LEU A 349 10.49 13.77 1.57
C LEU A 349 9.89 12.68 2.45
N LEU A 350 10.04 11.41 2.04
CA LEU A 350 9.61 10.25 2.80
C LEU A 350 10.39 9.01 2.41
N GLY A 351 10.38 7.98 3.25
CA GLY A 351 10.95 6.68 2.93
C GLY A 351 10.35 5.57 3.76
N GLU A 352 10.08 4.44 3.10
CA GLU A 352 9.64 3.19 3.70
C GLU A 352 10.44 2.02 3.15
N SER A 353 10.82 1.10 4.02
CA SER A 353 11.58 -0.10 3.65
C SER A 353 10.68 -1.16 3.01
N ALA A 354 11.25 -1.93 2.08
CA ALA A 354 10.57 -3.05 1.46
C ALA A 354 10.53 -4.28 2.37
N TYR A 355 9.48 -5.09 2.21
CA TYR A 355 9.36 -6.40 2.83
C TYR A 355 9.02 -7.45 1.77
N ARG A 356 9.63 -8.65 1.85
CA ARG A 356 9.37 -9.78 0.96
C ARG A 356 9.80 -11.09 1.61
N TRP A 357 9.05 -12.14 1.35
CA TRP A 357 9.40 -13.50 1.74
C TRP A 357 8.74 -14.54 0.83
N ASP A 358 9.07 -15.82 1.00
CA ASP A 358 8.75 -16.90 0.08
C ASP A 358 7.42 -17.62 0.35
N LEU A 359 6.63 -17.14 1.31
CA LEU A 359 5.32 -17.67 1.70
C LEU A 359 5.37 -19.09 2.31
N GLN A 360 6.52 -19.58 2.78
CA GLN A 360 6.66 -20.90 3.38
C GLN A 360 6.40 -20.86 4.90
N HIS A 361 5.16 -21.06 5.31
CA HIS A 361 4.79 -21.13 6.73
C HIS A 361 3.51 -21.94 6.90
N PRO A 362 3.39 -22.82 7.96
CA PRO A 362 2.21 -23.68 8.14
C PRO A 362 0.86 -22.94 8.15
N LEU A 363 0.77 -21.76 8.77
CA LEU A 363 -0.46 -20.97 8.78
C LEU A 363 -0.78 -20.39 7.39
N VAL A 364 0.24 -20.09 6.57
CA VAL A 364 0.04 -19.63 5.21
C VAL A 364 -0.35 -20.77 4.28
N ASP A 365 0.23 -21.94 4.45
CA ASP A 365 -0.18 -23.15 3.73
C ASP A 365 -1.66 -23.44 4.01
N LEU A 366 -2.08 -23.35 5.28
CA LEU A 366 -3.47 -23.51 5.70
C LEU A 366 -4.39 -22.48 5.04
N LEU A 367 -3.97 -21.20 4.98
CA LEU A 367 -4.69 -20.11 4.34
C LEU A 367 -4.82 -20.36 2.83
N VAL A 368 -3.74 -20.74 2.15
CA VAL A 368 -3.71 -21.08 0.71
C VAL A 368 -4.62 -22.27 0.39
N GLU A 369 -4.51 -23.36 1.14
CA GLU A 369 -5.38 -24.52 0.95
C GLU A 369 -6.87 -24.18 1.15
N THR A 370 -7.17 -23.31 2.10
CA THR A 370 -8.54 -22.85 2.33
C THR A 370 -9.01 -21.99 1.16
N ALA A 371 -8.17 -21.08 0.67
CA ALA A 371 -8.48 -20.28 -0.52
C ALA A 371 -8.73 -21.18 -1.74
N GLN A 372 -7.89 -22.17 -1.99
CA GLN A 372 -8.11 -23.12 -3.10
C GLN A 372 -9.45 -23.82 -3.03
N LYS A 373 -9.92 -24.22 -1.84
CA LYS A 373 -11.24 -24.82 -1.66
C LYS A 373 -12.38 -23.85 -1.91
N CYS A 374 -12.25 -22.62 -1.45
CA CYS A 374 -13.30 -21.60 -1.56
C CYS A 374 -13.44 -21.02 -2.97
N TYR A 375 -12.30 -20.79 -3.65
CA TYR A 375 -12.25 -20.15 -4.95
C TYR A 375 -12.21 -21.11 -6.14
N GLY A 376 -12.31 -22.42 -5.92
CA GLY A 376 -12.53 -23.40 -7.01
C GLY A 376 -11.26 -24.10 -7.53
N GLY A 377 -10.17 -24.08 -6.80
CA GLY A 377 -8.95 -24.85 -7.10
C GLY A 377 -7.67 -24.02 -7.12
N ALA A 378 -6.54 -24.71 -7.26
CA ALA A 378 -5.23 -24.09 -7.25
C ALA A 378 -5.05 -23.06 -8.39
N ASP A 379 -5.65 -23.32 -9.56
CA ASP A 379 -5.59 -22.44 -10.73
C ASP A 379 -6.33 -21.09 -10.51
N GLN A 380 -7.14 -20.98 -9.47
CA GLN A 380 -7.85 -19.77 -9.11
C GLN A 380 -7.11 -18.93 -8.06
N ILE A 381 -5.93 -19.36 -7.65
CA ILE A 381 -5.10 -18.68 -6.63
C ILE A 381 -3.79 -18.24 -7.27
N GLU A 382 -3.46 -16.96 -7.07
CA GLU A 382 -2.15 -16.42 -7.42
C GLU A 382 -1.34 -16.19 -6.14
N LEU A 383 -0.12 -16.68 -6.11
CA LEU A 383 0.81 -16.48 -4.99
C LEU A 383 1.97 -15.60 -5.44
N LEU A 384 2.17 -14.48 -4.76
CA LEU A 384 3.25 -13.53 -5.06
C LEU A 384 4.08 -13.26 -3.80
N PRO A 385 5.42 -13.31 -3.88
CA PRO A 385 6.28 -13.01 -2.74
C PRO A 385 6.27 -11.52 -2.36
N SER A 386 5.81 -10.65 -3.25
CA SER A 386 5.72 -9.20 -3.02
C SER A 386 4.78 -8.55 -4.03
N SER A 387 4.09 -7.50 -3.62
CA SER A 387 3.35 -6.58 -4.50
C SER A 387 4.25 -5.43 -4.99
N PRO A 388 3.88 -4.72 -6.07
CA PRO A 388 4.57 -3.51 -6.48
C PRO A 388 4.23 -2.27 -5.63
N GLY A 389 3.21 -2.37 -4.77
CA GLY A 389 2.79 -1.32 -3.85
C GLY A 389 3.77 -1.10 -2.70
N THR A 390 3.47 -0.13 -1.85
CA THR A 390 4.24 0.23 -0.64
C THR A 390 3.32 0.26 0.56
N GLY A 391 3.88 0.13 1.76
CA GLY A 391 3.21 0.22 3.05
C GLY A 391 4.13 -0.25 4.17
N PRO A 392 3.79 -0.08 5.44
CA PRO A 392 4.69 -0.30 6.56
C PRO A 392 4.92 -1.78 6.95
N MET A 393 4.85 -2.73 5.98
CA MET A 393 5.06 -4.17 6.27
C MET A 393 6.41 -4.45 6.90
N ALA A 394 7.49 -3.84 6.39
CA ALA A 394 8.84 -4.04 6.94
C ALA A 394 8.93 -3.57 8.39
N LEU A 395 8.32 -2.43 8.69
CA LEU A 395 8.27 -1.88 10.03
C LEU A 395 7.49 -2.80 10.99
N ILE A 396 6.32 -3.28 10.58
CA ILE A 396 5.50 -4.20 11.40
C ILE A 396 6.25 -5.53 11.60
N ASN A 397 6.87 -6.09 10.56
CA ASN A 397 7.66 -7.31 10.69
C ASN A 397 8.84 -7.17 11.65
N GLN A 398 9.47 -5.99 11.72
CA GLN A 398 10.57 -5.73 12.66
C GLN A 398 10.16 -6.01 14.11
N TYR A 399 8.91 -5.72 14.49
CA TYR A 399 8.42 -5.90 15.85
C TYR A 399 7.66 -7.22 16.08
N THR A 400 6.98 -7.74 15.07
CA THR A 400 6.23 -9.00 15.18
C THR A 400 7.10 -10.23 14.98
N GLN A 401 8.12 -10.13 14.13
CA GLN A 401 8.91 -11.25 13.60
C GLN A 401 8.04 -12.34 12.94
N ALA A 402 6.77 -12.05 12.68
CA ALA A 402 5.82 -12.95 12.08
C ALA A 402 5.74 -12.77 10.56
N PRO A 403 5.41 -13.84 9.81
CA PRO A 403 5.12 -13.73 8.39
C PRO A 403 3.92 -12.80 8.15
N ILE A 404 3.98 -12.00 7.09
CA ILE A 404 2.89 -11.10 6.70
C ILE A 404 2.31 -11.59 5.38
N VAL A 405 0.97 -11.68 5.29
CA VAL A 405 0.27 -11.99 4.05
C VAL A 405 -0.85 -11.02 3.80
N ALA A 406 -0.97 -10.56 2.56
CA ALA A 406 -2.03 -9.69 2.08
C ALA A 406 -3.02 -10.50 1.25
N CYS A 407 -4.29 -10.37 1.55
CA CYS A 407 -5.42 -10.87 0.76
C CYS A 407 -6.68 -10.11 1.15
N GLY A 408 -7.60 -9.88 0.22
CA GLY A 408 -8.74 -9.00 0.51
C GLY A 408 -9.85 -9.04 -0.53
N VAL A 409 -10.75 -8.07 -0.43
CA VAL A 409 -12.01 -7.99 -1.18
C VAL A 409 -11.90 -7.22 -2.51
N GLY A 410 -10.73 -6.67 -2.81
CA GLY A 410 -10.50 -5.90 -4.02
C GLY A 410 -10.52 -6.73 -5.30
N TYR A 411 -10.47 -6.05 -6.43
CA TYR A 411 -10.29 -6.65 -7.75
C TYR A 411 -9.59 -5.65 -8.68
N SER A 412 -9.17 -6.09 -9.86
CA SER A 412 -8.35 -5.30 -10.80
C SER A 412 -8.93 -3.95 -11.25
N LYS A 413 -10.23 -3.70 -10.97
CA LYS A 413 -10.94 -2.44 -11.29
C LYS A 413 -11.55 -1.78 -10.06
N SER A 414 -11.04 -2.05 -8.88
CA SER A 414 -11.50 -1.42 -7.63
C SER A 414 -11.30 0.09 -7.62
N GLY A 415 -10.28 0.59 -8.32
CA GLY A 415 -10.03 2.03 -8.45
C GLY A 415 -9.51 2.67 -7.16
N ASN A 416 -8.64 1.98 -6.42
CA ASN A 416 -7.94 2.55 -5.26
C ASN A 416 -7.35 3.92 -5.62
N HIS A 417 -7.48 4.90 -4.73
CA HIS A 417 -7.08 6.31 -4.88
C HIS A 417 -7.77 7.08 -6.03
N ALA A 418 -8.68 6.44 -6.78
CA ALA A 418 -9.39 7.07 -7.90
C ALA A 418 -10.87 7.36 -7.56
N PRO A 419 -11.54 8.25 -8.31
CA PRO A 419 -12.98 8.43 -8.22
C PRO A 419 -13.76 7.12 -8.53
N ASN A 420 -14.89 6.94 -7.85
CA ASN A 420 -15.74 5.75 -7.94
C ASN A 420 -15.07 4.46 -7.45
N GLU A 421 -14.17 4.57 -6.49
CA GLU A 421 -13.60 3.43 -5.77
C GLU A 421 -14.70 2.48 -5.31
N ASN A 422 -14.48 1.16 -5.53
CA ASN A 422 -15.53 0.18 -5.32
C ASN A 422 -15.01 -1.23 -5.10
N ILE A 423 -15.83 -2.07 -4.48
CA ILE A 423 -15.66 -3.53 -4.43
C ILE A 423 -16.90 -4.23 -4.99
N ARG A 424 -16.73 -5.43 -5.53
CA ARG A 424 -17.86 -6.25 -5.97
C ARG A 424 -18.50 -6.95 -4.77
N ILE A 425 -19.82 -7.00 -4.74
CA ILE A 425 -20.56 -7.70 -3.67
C ILE A 425 -20.22 -9.20 -3.69
N SER A 426 -20.03 -9.80 -4.87
CA SER A 426 -19.62 -11.21 -4.99
C SER A 426 -18.30 -11.48 -4.29
N ASP A 427 -17.27 -10.65 -4.53
CA ASP A 427 -15.95 -10.82 -3.94
C ASP A 427 -15.97 -10.60 -2.43
N TYR A 428 -16.75 -9.63 -1.99
CA TYR A 428 -16.97 -9.37 -0.56
C TYR A 428 -17.59 -10.58 0.15
N LEU A 429 -18.60 -11.21 -0.43
CA LEU A 429 -19.25 -12.41 0.13
C LEU A 429 -18.34 -13.64 0.08
N GLU A 430 -17.62 -13.83 -1.02
CA GLU A 430 -16.65 -14.93 -1.16
C GLU A 430 -15.51 -14.79 -0.13
N PHE A 431 -15.04 -13.57 0.12
CA PHE A 431 -13.99 -13.32 1.12
C PHE A 431 -14.48 -13.60 2.54
N ILE A 432 -15.71 -13.20 2.90
CA ILE A 432 -16.29 -13.53 4.21
C ILE A 432 -16.39 -15.06 4.38
N GLU A 433 -16.83 -15.78 3.37
CA GLU A 433 -16.91 -17.25 3.39
C GLU A 433 -15.51 -17.89 3.54
N PHE A 434 -14.53 -17.41 2.76
CA PHE A 434 -13.16 -17.87 2.82
C PHE A 434 -12.55 -17.64 4.20
N PHE A 435 -12.70 -16.44 4.75
CA PHE A 435 -12.09 -16.09 6.04
C PHE A 435 -12.75 -16.85 7.21
N ASP A 436 -14.07 -17.04 7.18
CA ASP A 436 -14.81 -17.89 8.12
C ASP A 436 -14.29 -19.34 8.08
N GLN A 437 -14.08 -19.93 6.89
CA GLN A 437 -13.51 -21.27 6.73
C GLN A 437 -12.03 -21.36 7.14
N PHE A 438 -11.26 -20.30 6.96
CA PHE A 438 -9.89 -20.25 7.46
C PHE A 438 -9.87 -20.31 8.99
N LEU A 439 -10.74 -19.54 9.66
CA LEU A 439 -10.89 -19.59 11.12
C LEU A 439 -11.29 -20.99 11.63
N GLU A 440 -12.14 -21.71 10.91
CA GLU A 440 -12.54 -23.08 11.27
C GLU A 440 -11.39 -24.11 11.21
N ARG A 441 -10.29 -23.78 10.58
CA ARG A 441 -9.13 -24.66 10.42
C ARG A 441 -7.96 -24.32 11.34
N LEU A 442 -8.04 -23.20 12.05
CA LEU A 442 -7.10 -22.78 13.08
C LEU A 442 -7.32 -23.54 14.37
#